data_cd0ce93723aac7c3cbfbda76caef6bc2
#
_entry.id   cd0ce93723aac7c3cbfbda76caef6bc2
#
_cell.length_a   1.000
_cell.length_b   1.000
_cell.length_c   1.000
_cell.angle_alpha   90.00
_cell.angle_beta   90.00
_cell.angle_gamma   90.00
#
_symmetry.space_group_name_H-M   'P 1'
#
loop_
_entity.id
_entity.type
_entity.pdbx_description
1 polymer ?
#
loop_
_entity_poly.entity_id
_entity_poly.type
_entity_poly.pdbx_seq_one_letter_code
_entity_poly.pdbx_strand_id
1 'polypeptide(L)'
;MQRLEKSKDNCKRAIDKLNQLRNDLAERVDRDLLDSLPPLDPALPLHSETPGLIIDRLSILALKIFHTAEETRRSSATHEHRERNRERLVILNDQRGDLAGCLAELWADIRANRRRFKLYRQLKMYNDPTLNPVLYTVSSDSDPKP
;
A
#
# COMPACT_ATOMS: atom_id res chain seq x y z
N MET A 1 8.25 2.43 -31.86
CA MET A 1 7.04 2.10 -31.06
C MET A 1 7.25 0.91 -30.14
N GLN A 2 7.63 -0.27 -30.60
CA GLN A 2 7.82 -1.49 -29.76
C GLN A 2 8.78 -1.33 -28.56
N ARG A 3 9.84 -0.52 -28.64
CA ARG A 3 10.80 -0.32 -27.55
C ARG A 3 10.22 0.46 -26.37
N LEU A 4 9.30 1.39 -26.63
CA LEU A 4 8.61 2.18 -25.61
C LEU A 4 7.52 1.36 -24.90
N GLU A 5 6.82 0.49 -25.63
CA GLU A 5 5.83 -0.42 -25.05
C GLU A 5 6.49 -1.44 -24.12
N LYS A 6 7.58 -2.07 -24.56
CA LYS A 6 8.35 -3.01 -23.73
C LYS A 6 8.92 -2.34 -22.46
N SER A 7 9.30 -1.07 -22.53
CA SER A 7 9.75 -0.29 -21.36
C SER A 7 8.61 -0.02 -20.38
N LYS A 8 7.41 0.31 -20.85
CA LYS A 8 6.21 0.52 -20.05
C LYS A 8 5.78 -0.76 -19.34
N ASP A 9 5.79 -1.89 -20.05
CA ASP A 9 5.44 -3.19 -19.46
C ASP A 9 6.42 -3.63 -18.36
N ASN A 10 7.72 -3.39 -18.56
CA ASN A 10 8.71 -3.68 -17.55
C ASN A 10 8.52 -2.80 -16.30
N CYS A 11 8.20 -1.52 -16.49
CA CYS A 11 7.94 -0.60 -15.39
C CYS A 11 6.68 -1.01 -14.60
N LYS A 12 5.61 -1.38 -15.30
CA LYS A 12 4.37 -1.88 -14.68
C LYS A 12 4.62 -3.14 -13.86
N ARG A 13 5.32 -4.13 -14.42
CA ARG A 13 5.66 -5.37 -13.67
C ARG A 13 6.50 -5.10 -12.43
N ALA A 14 7.44 -4.15 -12.50
CA ALA A 14 8.23 -3.75 -11.35
C ALA A 14 7.36 -3.13 -10.25
N ILE A 15 6.42 -2.25 -10.62
CA ILE A 15 5.46 -1.63 -9.69
C ILE A 15 4.57 -2.70 -9.06
N ASP A 16 4.03 -3.63 -9.84
CA ASP A 16 3.17 -4.71 -9.33
C ASP A 16 3.92 -5.60 -8.34
N LYS A 17 5.19 -5.93 -8.63
CA LYS A 17 6.05 -6.69 -7.71
C LYS A 17 6.30 -5.95 -6.41
N LEU A 18 6.58 -4.65 -6.46
CA LEU A 18 6.79 -3.84 -5.25
C LEU A 18 5.51 -3.71 -4.43
N ASN A 19 4.35 -3.55 -5.08
CA ASN A 19 3.06 -3.54 -4.42
C ASN A 19 2.75 -4.89 -3.73
N GLN A 20 3.10 -6.02 -4.38
CA GLN A 20 2.95 -7.33 -3.75
C GLN A 20 3.85 -7.44 -2.52
N LEU A 21 5.12 -7.09 -2.63
CA LEU A 21 6.06 -7.11 -1.50
C LEU A 21 5.56 -6.25 -0.33
N ARG A 22 5.01 -5.07 -0.59
CA ARG A 22 4.46 -4.20 0.45
C ARG A 22 3.30 -4.87 1.18
N ASN A 23 2.39 -5.52 0.46
CA ASN A 23 1.27 -6.24 1.09
C ASN A 23 1.76 -7.45 1.90
N ASP A 24 2.74 -8.19 1.39
CA ASP A 24 3.32 -9.33 2.10
C ASP A 24 3.99 -8.87 3.40
N LEU A 25 4.63 -7.70 3.39
CA LEU A 25 5.22 -7.09 4.58
C LEU A 25 4.16 -6.66 5.60
N ALA A 26 3.04 -6.08 5.16
CA ALA A 26 1.92 -5.73 6.06
C ALA A 26 1.34 -6.98 6.73
N GLU A 27 1.10 -8.07 5.97
CA GLU A 27 0.66 -9.35 6.53
C GLU A 27 1.68 -9.95 7.51
N ARG A 28 2.96 -9.82 7.20
CA ARG A 28 4.03 -10.30 8.07
C ARG A 28 4.07 -9.54 9.40
N VAL A 29 3.95 -8.21 9.36
CA VAL A 29 3.85 -7.39 10.57
C VAL A 29 2.69 -7.86 11.44
N ASP A 30 1.51 -8.06 10.87
CA ASP A 30 0.34 -8.52 11.62
C ASP A 30 0.55 -9.91 12.23
N ARG A 31 1.20 -10.82 11.52
CA ARG A 31 1.53 -12.15 12.02
C ARG A 31 2.51 -12.07 13.19
N ASP A 32 3.61 -11.35 13.01
CA ASP A 32 4.63 -11.20 14.04
C ASP A 32 4.05 -10.54 15.32
N LEU A 33 3.12 -9.58 15.15
CA LEU A 33 2.40 -8.97 16.28
C LEU A 33 1.47 -9.98 16.98
N LEU A 34 0.69 -10.77 16.22
CA LEU A 34 -0.18 -11.81 16.80
C LEU A 34 0.62 -12.89 17.53
N ASP A 35 1.75 -13.31 16.97
CA ASP A 35 2.64 -14.30 17.57
C ASP A 35 3.30 -13.80 18.86
N SER A 36 3.44 -12.48 19.02
CA SER A 36 3.99 -11.84 20.22
C SER A 36 2.98 -11.66 21.36
N LEU A 37 1.69 -11.87 21.09
CA LEU A 37 0.60 -11.68 22.03
C LEU A 37 0.08 -13.03 22.56
N PRO A 38 -0.49 -13.04 23.79
CA PRO A 38 -1.33 -14.17 24.17
C PRO A 38 -2.55 -14.28 23.24
N PRO A 39 -3.18 -15.46 23.12
CA PRO A 39 -4.38 -15.63 22.33
C PRO A 39 -5.44 -14.56 22.66
N LEU A 40 -5.88 -13.83 21.64
CA LEU A 40 -6.88 -12.78 21.82
C LEU A 40 -8.28 -13.42 21.97
N ASP A 41 -9.04 -12.93 22.95
CA ASP A 41 -10.39 -13.42 23.20
C ASP A 41 -11.31 -13.16 21.98
N PRO A 42 -11.93 -14.18 21.39
CA PRO A 42 -12.85 -14.03 20.26
C PRO A 42 -14.07 -13.15 20.54
N ALA A 43 -14.43 -12.97 21.80
CA ALA A 43 -15.57 -12.13 22.22
C ALA A 43 -15.25 -10.63 22.17
N LEU A 44 -13.97 -10.23 22.12
CA LEU A 44 -13.59 -8.81 22.05
C LEU A 44 -14.05 -8.17 20.75
N PRO A 45 -14.36 -6.87 20.75
CA PRO A 45 -14.66 -6.10 19.55
C PRO A 45 -13.55 -6.22 18.52
N LEU A 46 -13.90 -6.64 17.32
CA LEU A 46 -12.98 -6.77 16.20
C LEU A 46 -12.69 -5.41 15.57
N HIS A 47 -11.40 -5.09 15.37
CA HIS A 47 -10.98 -4.00 14.53
C HIS A 47 -10.56 -4.55 13.16
N SER A 48 -11.22 -4.12 12.09
CA SER A 48 -11.02 -4.68 10.75
C SER A 48 -9.79 -4.12 10.03
N GLU A 49 -9.37 -2.89 10.34
CA GLU A 49 -8.09 -2.38 9.87
C GLU A 49 -6.99 -2.81 10.85
N THR A 50 -6.10 -3.66 10.39
CA THR A 50 -5.05 -4.24 11.24
C THR A 50 -3.90 -3.25 11.46
N PRO A 51 -3.06 -3.43 12.51
CA PRO A 51 -1.86 -2.62 12.67
C PRO A 51 -0.96 -2.60 11.44
N GLY A 52 -0.76 -3.75 10.76
CA GLY A 52 0.03 -3.84 9.53
C GLY A 52 -0.56 -3.03 8.38
N LEU A 53 -1.89 -3.01 8.23
CA LEU A 53 -2.56 -2.18 7.22
C LEU A 53 -2.43 -0.68 7.51
N ILE A 54 -2.50 -0.27 8.77
CA ILE A 54 -2.29 1.14 9.15
C ILE A 54 -0.83 1.54 8.87
N ILE A 55 0.13 0.68 9.18
CA ILE A 55 1.56 0.90 8.88
C ILE A 55 1.79 1.00 7.37
N ASP A 56 1.13 0.16 6.56
CA ASP A 56 1.19 0.26 5.10
C ASP A 56 0.67 1.62 4.60
N ARG A 57 -0.46 2.09 5.11
CA ARG A 57 -0.98 3.43 4.80
C ARG A 57 -0.02 4.54 5.21
N LEU A 58 0.60 4.44 6.38
CA LEU A 58 1.61 5.40 6.85
C LEU A 58 2.83 5.42 5.93
N SER A 59 3.28 4.27 5.42
CA SER A 59 4.41 4.19 4.49
C SER A 59 4.12 4.91 3.16
N ILE A 60 2.91 4.73 2.61
CA ILE A 60 2.46 5.44 1.41
C ILE A 60 2.38 6.95 1.66
N LEU A 61 1.85 7.33 2.82
CA LEU A 61 1.70 8.73 3.20
C LEU A 61 3.07 9.41 3.38
N ALA A 62 4.06 8.70 3.94
CA ALA A 62 5.43 9.19 4.06
C ALA A 62 6.03 9.54 2.69
N LEU A 63 5.83 8.69 1.66
CA LEU A 63 6.26 8.97 0.29
C LEU A 63 5.53 10.19 -0.29
N LYS A 64 4.22 10.32 -0.07
CA LYS A 64 3.44 11.49 -0.52
C LYS A 64 3.97 12.78 0.12
N ILE A 65 4.23 12.76 1.42
CA ILE A 65 4.79 13.90 2.16
C ILE A 65 6.16 14.28 1.59
N PHE A 66 7.04 13.29 1.39
CA PHE A 66 8.37 13.51 0.84
C PHE A 66 8.31 14.20 -0.53
N HIS A 67 7.58 13.63 -1.49
CA HIS A 67 7.47 14.20 -2.83
C HIS A 67 6.75 15.55 -2.86
N THR A 68 5.72 15.74 -2.03
CA THR A 68 5.03 17.03 -1.91
C THR A 68 5.99 18.09 -1.35
N ALA A 69 6.82 17.74 -0.37
CA ALA A 69 7.84 18.65 0.18
C ALA A 69 8.90 19.03 -0.85
N GLU A 70 9.32 18.09 -1.73
CA GLU A 70 10.20 18.40 -2.87
C GLU A 70 9.56 19.45 -3.81
N GLU A 71 8.27 19.27 -4.15
CA GLU A 71 7.54 20.20 -5.00
C GLU A 71 7.43 21.63 -4.42
N THR A 72 7.40 21.78 -3.10
CA THR A 72 7.42 23.11 -2.46
C THR A 72 8.74 23.86 -2.65
N ARG A 73 9.82 23.16 -2.96
CA ARG A 73 11.19 23.70 -3.09
C ARG A 73 11.66 23.75 -4.54
N ARG A 74 10.92 23.13 -5.47
CA ARG A 74 11.34 23.04 -6.87
C ARG A 74 11.48 24.41 -7.50
N SER A 75 12.70 24.81 -7.88
CA SER A 75 13.03 26.13 -8.43
C SER A 75 12.35 26.41 -9.78
N SER A 76 12.16 25.37 -10.61
CA SER A 76 11.51 25.46 -11.93
C SER A 76 9.99 25.57 -11.86
N ALA A 77 9.36 25.39 -10.67
CA ALA A 77 7.93 25.47 -10.50
C ALA A 77 7.45 26.92 -10.30
N THR A 78 6.21 27.21 -10.73
CA THR A 78 5.57 28.50 -10.49
C THR A 78 5.34 28.73 -9.00
N HIS A 79 5.18 29.98 -8.59
CA HIS A 79 4.82 30.34 -7.20
C HIS A 79 3.52 29.67 -6.78
N GLU A 80 2.49 29.73 -7.63
CA GLU A 80 1.17 29.13 -7.38
C GLU A 80 1.27 27.60 -7.18
N HIS A 81 2.10 26.90 -7.99
CA HIS A 81 2.32 25.46 -7.82
C HIS A 81 2.96 25.15 -6.47
N ARG A 82 3.97 25.92 -6.06
CA ARG A 82 4.61 25.71 -4.75
C ARG A 82 3.65 25.98 -3.60
N GLU A 83 2.81 27.01 -3.69
CA GLU A 83 1.84 27.32 -2.65
C GLU A 83 0.79 26.22 -2.48
N ARG A 84 0.19 25.75 -3.57
CA ARG A 84 -0.73 24.60 -3.52
C ARG A 84 -0.09 23.36 -2.90
N ASN A 85 1.20 23.13 -3.11
CA ASN A 85 1.88 22.00 -2.48
C ASN A 85 2.20 22.23 -1.00
N ARG A 86 2.37 23.49 -0.54
CA ARG A 86 2.45 23.79 0.89
C ARG A 86 1.14 23.49 1.60
N GLU A 87 0.01 23.90 1.03
CA GLU A 87 -1.32 23.58 1.56
C GLU A 87 -1.55 22.07 1.64
N ARG A 88 -1.22 21.33 0.58
CA ARG A 88 -1.28 19.86 0.58
C ARG A 88 -0.40 19.23 1.65
N LEU A 89 0.78 19.78 1.86
CA LEU A 89 1.72 19.25 2.85
C LEU A 89 1.17 19.37 4.27
N VAL A 90 0.44 20.44 4.59
CA VAL A 90 -0.26 20.61 5.87
C VAL A 90 -1.28 19.48 6.04
N ILE A 91 -2.16 19.27 5.06
CA ILE A 91 -3.19 18.22 5.09
C ILE A 91 -2.57 16.83 5.24
N LEU A 92 -1.50 16.54 4.50
CA LEU A 92 -0.83 15.23 4.58
C LEU A 92 -0.17 14.99 5.95
N ASN A 93 0.37 16.03 6.59
CA ASN A 93 0.93 15.91 7.94
C ASN A 93 -0.17 15.69 9.00
N ASP A 94 -1.33 16.34 8.87
CA ASP A 94 -2.48 16.09 9.74
C ASP A 94 -2.94 14.63 9.61
N GLN A 95 -3.13 14.14 8.38
CA GLN A 95 -3.49 12.73 8.13
C GLN A 95 -2.47 11.75 8.73
N ARG A 96 -1.19 12.08 8.67
CA ARG A 96 -0.14 11.27 9.32
C ARG A 96 -0.30 11.25 10.82
N GLY A 97 -0.59 12.39 11.43
CA GLY A 97 -0.85 12.51 12.86
C GLY A 97 -2.03 11.65 13.29
N ASP A 98 -3.15 11.74 12.57
CA ASP A 98 -4.37 10.96 12.82
C ASP A 98 -4.10 9.46 12.73
N LEU A 99 -3.48 9.00 11.65
CA LEU A 99 -3.16 7.57 11.46
C LEU A 99 -2.22 7.04 12.53
N ALA A 100 -1.20 7.81 12.90
CA ALA A 100 -0.26 7.42 13.95
C ALA A 100 -0.94 7.36 15.33
N GLY A 101 -1.82 8.32 15.63
CA GLY A 101 -2.63 8.32 16.84
C GLY A 101 -3.57 7.12 16.91
N CYS A 102 -4.33 6.86 15.85
CA CYS A 102 -5.21 5.69 15.75
C CYS A 102 -4.45 4.36 15.91
N LEU A 103 -3.26 4.24 15.33
CA LEU A 103 -2.42 3.06 15.51
C LEU A 103 -1.98 2.87 16.97
N ALA A 104 -1.56 3.96 17.63
CA ALA A 104 -1.13 3.92 19.03
C ALA A 104 -2.28 3.52 19.94
N GLU A 105 -3.47 4.09 19.74
CA GLU A 105 -4.69 3.75 20.49
C GLU A 105 -5.11 2.30 20.27
N LEU A 106 -5.14 1.85 19.01
CA LEU A 106 -5.46 0.46 18.67
C LEU A 106 -4.50 -0.50 19.36
N TRP A 107 -3.21 -0.22 19.31
CA TRP A 107 -2.20 -1.08 19.94
C TRP A 107 -2.34 -1.10 21.48
N ALA A 108 -2.62 0.05 22.11
CA ALA A 108 -2.91 0.13 23.53
C ALA A 108 -4.14 -0.69 23.92
N ASP A 109 -5.21 -0.63 23.12
CA ASP A 109 -6.44 -1.41 23.31
C ASP A 109 -6.22 -2.91 23.18
N ILE A 110 -5.44 -3.34 22.19
CA ILE A 110 -5.08 -4.75 21.99
C ILE A 110 -4.31 -5.28 23.18
N ARG A 111 -3.28 -4.56 23.62
CA ARG A 111 -2.46 -4.95 24.79
C ARG A 111 -3.23 -4.96 26.11
N ALA A 112 -4.24 -4.11 26.22
CA ALA A 112 -5.13 -4.06 27.39
C ALA A 112 -6.32 -5.02 27.30
N ASN A 113 -6.35 -5.89 26.30
CA ASN A 113 -7.42 -6.86 26.04
C ASN A 113 -8.80 -6.20 25.91
N ARG A 114 -8.87 -5.05 25.25
CA ARG A 114 -10.11 -4.31 24.96
C ARG A 114 -10.56 -4.45 23.50
N ARG A 115 -9.63 -4.77 22.61
CA ARG A 115 -9.89 -5.00 21.17
C ARG A 115 -9.06 -6.15 20.67
N ARG A 116 -9.49 -6.71 19.55
CA ARG A 116 -8.76 -7.72 18.79
C ARG A 116 -8.67 -7.36 17.31
N PHE A 117 -7.71 -7.95 16.63
CA PHE A 117 -7.65 -7.97 15.18
C PHE A 117 -7.39 -9.40 14.68
N LYS A 118 -7.53 -9.62 13.39
CA LYS A 118 -7.24 -10.89 12.72
C LYS A 118 -6.26 -10.66 11.60
N LEU A 119 -5.51 -11.69 11.25
CA LEU A 119 -4.72 -11.67 10.03
C LEU A 119 -5.64 -11.68 8.81
N TYR A 120 -5.58 -10.61 7.99
CA TYR A 120 -6.27 -10.55 6.71
C TYR A 120 -5.28 -10.78 5.58
N ARG A 121 -5.52 -11.82 4.78
CA ARG A 121 -4.74 -12.11 3.59
C ARG A 121 -5.14 -11.18 2.45
N GLN A 122 -4.17 -10.54 1.83
CA GLN A 122 -4.36 -9.69 0.65
C GLN A 122 -4.36 -10.57 -0.61
N LEU A 123 -5.48 -11.24 -0.89
CA LEU A 123 -5.63 -12.12 -2.04
C LEU A 123 -5.78 -11.29 -3.32
N LYS A 124 -4.67 -11.04 -4.00
CA LYS A 124 -4.67 -10.30 -5.26
C LYS A 124 -5.01 -11.21 -6.43
N MET A 125 -6.23 -11.06 -6.95
CA MET A 125 -6.77 -11.88 -8.04
C MET A 125 -6.32 -11.43 -9.43
N TYR A 126 -5.95 -10.17 -9.62
CA TYR A 126 -5.60 -9.62 -10.94
C TYR A 126 -4.21 -10.05 -11.46
N ASN A 127 -3.36 -10.62 -10.63
CA ASN A 127 -2.06 -11.18 -11.01
C ASN A 127 -2.11 -12.69 -11.26
N ASP A 128 -3.29 -13.32 -11.12
CA ASP A 128 -3.47 -14.75 -11.34
C ASP A 128 -3.90 -14.99 -12.80
N PRO A 129 -3.06 -15.65 -13.65
CA PRO A 129 -3.39 -15.93 -15.04
C PRO A 129 -4.65 -16.78 -15.20
N THR A 130 -5.00 -17.58 -14.20
CA THR A 130 -6.19 -18.46 -14.26
C THR A 130 -7.49 -17.69 -14.05
N LEU A 131 -7.42 -16.55 -13.33
CA LEU A 131 -8.58 -15.71 -13.04
C LEU A 131 -8.79 -14.60 -14.08
N ASN A 132 -7.78 -14.30 -14.89
CA ASN A 132 -7.87 -13.33 -15.97
C ASN A 132 -7.12 -13.78 -17.22
N PRO A 133 -7.56 -14.87 -17.88
CA PRO A 133 -6.87 -15.46 -19.01
C PRO A 133 -6.72 -14.51 -20.19
N VAL A 134 -7.63 -13.54 -20.37
CA VAL A 134 -7.59 -12.58 -21.49
C VAL A 134 -6.36 -11.67 -21.46
N LEU A 135 -5.85 -11.33 -20.28
CA LEU A 135 -4.65 -10.50 -20.13
C LEU A 135 -3.33 -11.27 -20.37
N TYR A 136 -3.40 -12.60 -20.39
CA TYR A 136 -2.23 -13.48 -20.47
C TYR A 136 -2.21 -14.38 -21.71
N THR A 137 -3.24 -14.28 -22.58
CA THR A 137 -3.18 -14.91 -23.90
C THR A 137 -2.15 -14.18 -24.75
N VAL A 138 -0.99 -14.78 -24.88
CA VAL A 138 -0.04 -14.42 -25.93
C VAL A 138 -0.75 -14.73 -27.24
N SER A 139 -0.96 -13.74 -28.11
CA SER A 139 -1.43 -13.93 -29.46
C SER A 139 -0.46 -14.87 -30.20
N SER A 140 -0.82 -16.13 -30.29
CA SER A 140 -0.19 -17.10 -31.18
C SER A 140 -0.72 -16.90 -32.59
N ASP A 141 -0.47 -15.72 -33.17
CA ASP A 141 -0.62 -15.50 -34.61
C ASP A 141 0.76 -15.64 -35.26
N SER A 142 1.12 -16.87 -35.50
CA SER A 142 2.06 -17.21 -36.56
C SER A 142 1.54 -18.47 -37.27
N ASP A 143 0.50 -18.27 -38.10
CA ASP A 143 0.18 -19.22 -39.16
C ASP A 143 1.30 -19.16 -40.21
N PRO A 144 1.97 -20.26 -40.49
CA PRO A 144 2.76 -20.36 -41.72
C PRO A 144 1.78 -20.58 -42.87
N LYS A 145 1.64 -19.59 -43.74
CA LYS A 145 0.99 -19.81 -45.02
C LYS A 145 1.82 -20.76 -45.91
N PRO A 146 1.14 -21.61 -46.67
CA PRO A 146 1.73 -22.63 -47.54
C PRO A 146 2.53 -22.08 -48.70
#